data_22025c8e858047bdeaed8bef3dab7af8
#
_entry.id   22025c8e858047bdeaed8bef3dab7af8
#
_cell.length_a   1.000
_cell.length_b   1.000
_cell.length_c   1.000
_cell.angle_alpha   90.00
_cell.angle_beta   90.00
_cell.angle_gamma   90.00
#
_symmetry.space_group_name_H-M   'P 1'
#
loop_
_entity.id
_entity.type
_entity.pdbx_description
1 polymer ?
#
loop_
_entity_poly.entity_id
_entity_poly.type
_entity_poly.pdbx_seq_one_letter_code
_entity_poly.pdbx_strand_id
1 'polypeptide(L)'
;KGVMYKQGEFLVYLFRTLKAMGYDVPEDLSDLESRIEASKSSNAFIRSVVGCPLMHGTGMWLGAFLPLLLGGTAITTSNLGFDPDQLWTQVQNKKATNIVIVGDAFAKPMLDALNRAASDGNAYDISSVQVIISSGVMWSAEVKQGLLQHHDMRLMDTMGSTEGGMGASVTTRDNPPATAKFSLNPGVIVLADDGEILSPGSEKIGLIGTSGLVPVGYY
;
A
#
# COMPACT_ATOMS: atom_id res chain seq x y z
N LYS A 1 7.32 -17.02 15.06
CA LYS A 1 8.65 -16.50 14.72
C LYS A 1 8.53 -15.04 14.32
N GLY A 2 9.34 -14.17 14.91
CA GLY A 2 9.44 -12.76 14.53
C GLY A 2 10.55 -12.56 13.50
N VAL A 3 10.28 -11.73 12.49
CA VAL A 3 11.30 -11.33 11.51
C VAL A 3 12.14 -10.20 12.12
N MET A 4 13.46 -10.33 12.12
CA MET A 4 14.36 -9.37 12.74
C MET A 4 15.00 -8.47 11.68
N TYR A 5 14.93 -7.16 11.91
CA TYR A 5 15.58 -6.13 11.09
C TYR A 5 16.54 -5.30 11.94
N LYS A 6 17.62 -4.84 11.35
CA LYS A 6 18.38 -3.73 11.92
C LYS A 6 17.57 -2.44 11.72
N GLN A 7 17.40 -1.67 12.79
CA GLN A 7 16.54 -0.47 12.77
C GLN A 7 16.89 0.50 11.65
N GLY A 8 18.17 0.81 11.46
CA GLY A 8 18.59 1.75 10.40
C GLY A 8 18.30 1.22 8.99
N GLU A 9 18.54 -0.07 8.74
CA GLU A 9 18.25 -0.72 7.44
C GLU A 9 16.75 -0.76 7.18
N PHE A 10 15.93 -1.00 8.21
CA PHE A 10 14.48 -0.97 8.10
C PHE A 10 13.94 0.43 7.76
N LEU A 11 14.48 1.49 8.37
CA LEU A 11 14.13 2.87 8.02
C LEU A 11 14.47 3.18 6.56
N VAL A 12 15.65 2.80 6.09
CA VAL A 12 16.04 2.97 4.69
C VAL A 12 15.09 2.21 3.76
N TYR A 13 14.67 1.01 4.13
CA TYR A 13 13.67 0.25 3.38
C TYR A 13 12.34 1.00 3.27
N LEU A 14 11.83 1.57 4.36
CA LEU A 14 10.60 2.34 4.36
C LEU A 14 10.69 3.62 3.52
N PHE A 15 11.80 4.35 3.58
CA PHE A 15 12.02 5.52 2.72
C PHE A 15 12.12 5.14 1.24
N ARG A 16 12.77 4.04 0.89
CA ARG A 16 12.78 3.52 -0.49
C ARG A 16 11.38 3.15 -0.96
N THR A 17 10.56 2.58 -0.09
CA THR A 17 9.15 2.27 -0.39
C THR A 17 8.37 3.55 -0.68
N LEU A 18 8.50 4.60 0.14
CA LEU A 18 7.88 5.91 -0.11
C LEU A 18 8.31 6.51 -1.46
N LYS A 19 9.61 6.47 -1.75
CA LYS A 19 10.16 6.97 -3.02
C LYS A 19 9.59 6.18 -4.22
N ALA A 20 9.50 4.86 -4.13
CA ALA A 20 8.89 4.02 -5.15
C ALA A 20 7.40 4.31 -5.35
N MET A 21 6.70 4.75 -4.31
CA MET A 21 5.31 5.21 -4.37
C MET A 21 5.15 6.63 -4.94
N GLY A 22 6.25 7.30 -5.24
CA GLY A 22 6.26 8.65 -5.83
C GLY A 22 6.24 9.78 -4.82
N TYR A 23 6.50 9.50 -3.53
CA TYR A 23 6.65 10.57 -2.53
C TYR A 23 8.05 11.17 -2.59
N ASP A 24 8.10 12.48 -2.33
CA ASP A 24 9.35 13.17 -2.11
C ASP A 24 9.88 12.82 -0.72
N VAL A 25 11.02 12.16 -0.66
CA VAL A 25 11.64 11.70 0.58
C VAL A 25 13.01 12.37 0.78
N PRO A 26 13.42 12.64 2.02
CA PRO A 26 14.72 13.21 2.29
C PRO A 26 15.83 12.24 1.85
N GLU A 27 16.92 12.76 1.32
CA GLU A 27 18.13 11.99 1.03
C GLU A 27 18.93 11.73 2.31
N ASP A 28 18.87 12.68 3.24
CA ASP A 28 19.46 12.59 4.57
C ASP A 28 18.40 12.92 5.63
N LEU A 29 18.53 12.33 6.82
CA LEU A 29 17.62 12.58 7.94
C LEU A 29 17.69 14.03 8.44
N SER A 30 18.78 14.75 8.20
CA SER A 30 18.89 16.19 8.49
C SER A 30 17.91 17.05 7.70
N ASP A 31 17.47 16.58 6.52
CA ASP A 31 16.51 17.29 5.67
C ASP A 31 15.04 17.01 6.05
N LEU A 32 14.81 16.07 6.96
CA LEU A 32 13.46 15.60 7.29
C LEU A 32 12.58 16.73 7.84
N GLU A 33 13.13 17.56 8.72
CA GLU A 33 12.39 18.67 9.34
C GLU A 33 11.93 19.69 8.30
N SER A 34 12.82 20.11 7.39
CA SER A 34 12.51 21.06 6.33
C SER A 34 11.43 20.53 5.38
N ARG A 35 11.43 19.23 5.09
CA ARG A 35 10.41 18.60 4.25
C ARG A 35 9.07 18.45 4.95
N ILE A 36 9.07 18.15 6.25
CA ILE A 36 7.84 18.15 7.06
C ILE A 36 7.22 19.56 7.07
N GLU A 37 8.01 20.62 7.26
CA GLU A 37 7.52 21.99 7.22
C GLU A 37 7.02 22.41 5.82
N ALA A 38 7.66 21.97 4.75
CA ALA A 38 7.18 22.17 3.39
C ALA A 38 5.83 21.46 3.14
N SER A 39 5.69 20.22 3.61
CA SER A 39 4.42 19.47 3.53
C SER A 39 3.32 20.13 4.36
N LYS A 40 3.65 20.67 5.52
CA LYS A 40 2.74 21.42 6.37
C LYS A 40 2.25 22.69 5.69
N SER A 41 3.17 23.46 5.11
CA SER A 41 2.88 24.71 4.42
C SER A 41 1.99 24.51 3.20
N SER A 42 2.20 23.42 2.45
CA SER A 42 1.41 23.06 1.27
C SER A 42 0.16 22.21 1.58
N ASN A 43 -0.08 21.87 2.85
CA ASN A 43 -1.12 20.91 3.28
C ASN A 43 -1.06 19.55 2.53
N ALA A 44 0.15 19.12 2.19
CA ALA A 44 0.42 17.91 1.41
C ALA A 44 0.74 16.66 2.26
N PHE A 45 0.29 16.65 3.52
CA PHE A 45 0.49 15.50 4.40
C PHE A 45 -0.28 14.27 3.93
N ILE A 46 0.36 13.12 4.06
CA ILE A 46 -0.32 11.83 3.92
C ILE A 46 -1.26 11.64 5.10
N ARG A 47 -2.54 11.47 4.81
CA ARG A 47 -3.58 11.06 5.78
C ARG A 47 -4.07 9.68 5.38
N SER A 48 -3.58 8.66 6.08
CA SER A 48 -3.81 7.26 5.74
C SER A 48 -4.86 6.63 6.64
N VAL A 49 -5.96 6.15 6.04
CA VAL A 49 -6.91 5.27 6.75
C VAL A 49 -6.39 3.85 6.69
N VAL A 50 -6.15 3.27 7.87
CA VAL A 50 -5.68 1.90 8.02
C VAL A 50 -6.90 0.98 8.15
N GLY A 51 -7.34 0.41 7.01
CA GLY A 51 -8.51 -0.46 6.96
C GLY A 51 -8.24 -1.89 7.45
N CYS A 52 -6.97 -2.29 7.56
CA CYS A 52 -6.55 -3.64 7.97
C CYS A 52 -5.84 -3.63 9.34
N PRO A 53 -5.71 -4.79 10.02
CA PRO A 53 -5.12 -4.85 11.34
C PRO A 53 -3.67 -4.34 11.39
N LEU A 54 -3.36 -3.51 12.39
CA LEU A 54 -1.99 -3.00 12.63
C LEU A 54 -0.99 -4.08 13.05
N MET A 55 -1.45 -5.23 13.52
CA MET A 55 -0.57 -6.38 13.81
C MET A 55 0.00 -7.04 12.56
N HIS A 56 -0.54 -6.71 11.37
CA HIS A 56 -0.06 -7.19 10.07
C HIS A 56 0.86 -6.14 9.43
N GLY A 57 1.95 -6.58 8.76
CA GLY A 57 2.90 -5.67 8.11
C GLY A 57 2.25 -4.68 7.15
N THR A 58 1.23 -5.09 6.40
CA THR A 58 0.46 -4.19 5.54
C THR A 58 -0.14 -3.02 6.33
N GLY A 59 -0.82 -3.28 7.44
CA GLY A 59 -1.40 -2.23 8.27
C GLY A 59 -0.35 -1.37 8.96
N MET A 60 0.63 -2.01 9.60
CA MET A 60 1.65 -1.30 10.37
C MET A 60 2.62 -0.53 9.48
N TRP A 61 3.22 -1.18 8.48
CA TRP A 61 4.26 -0.54 7.67
C TRP A 61 3.67 0.43 6.66
N LEU A 62 2.74 -0.06 5.82
CA LEU A 62 2.18 0.75 4.73
C LEU A 62 1.14 1.75 5.24
N GLY A 63 0.32 1.36 6.23
CA GLY A 63 -0.78 2.17 6.73
C GLY A 63 -0.38 3.17 7.82
N ALA A 64 0.59 2.83 8.68
CA ALA A 64 0.98 3.66 9.80
C ALA A 64 2.40 4.23 9.66
N PHE A 65 3.44 3.40 9.50
CA PHE A 65 4.83 3.89 9.51
C PHE A 65 5.12 4.82 8.33
N LEU A 66 4.71 4.48 7.11
CA LEU A 66 4.99 5.32 5.95
C LEU A 66 4.44 6.75 6.08
N PRO A 67 3.15 6.98 6.43
CA PRO A 67 2.68 8.34 6.63
C PRO A 67 3.39 9.05 7.78
N LEU A 68 3.60 8.38 8.91
CA LEU A 68 4.21 8.98 10.09
C LEU A 68 5.67 9.40 9.86
N LEU A 69 6.43 8.68 9.03
CA LEU A 69 7.80 9.05 8.67
C LEU A 69 7.91 10.41 7.96
N LEU A 70 6.86 10.85 7.30
CA LEU A 70 6.81 12.16 6.61
C LEU A 70 5.92 13.16 7.35
N GLY A 71 5.71 12.99 8.65
CA GLY A 71 4.90 13.89 9.48
C GLY A 71 3.39 13.82 9.21
N GLY A 72 2.93 12.81 8.49
CA GLY A 72 1.52 12.58 8.18
C GLY A 72 0.74 11.93 9.33
N THR A 73 -0.42 11.37 9.00
CA THR A 73 -1.37 10.83 9.99
C THR A 73 -1.80 9.42 9.64
N ALA A 74 -1.78 8.52 10.62
CA ALA A 74 -2.44 7.23 10.55
C ALA A 74 -3.82 7.33 11.24
N ILE A 75 -4.87 7.02 10.50
CA ILE A 75 -6.28 7.07 10.94
C ILE A 75 -6.76 5.65 11.13
N THR A 76 -7.15 5.29 12.36
CA THR A 76 -7.73 3.98 12.68
C THR A 76 -9.23 4.10 12.87
N THR A 77 -9.95 3.00 12.66
CA THR A 77 -11.37 2.87 12.97
C THR A 77 -11.55 2.37 14.41
N SER A 78 -12.69 2.69 15.03
CA SER A 78 -12.99 2.30 16.41
C SER A 78 -13.62 0.91 16.53
N ASN A 79 -14.12 0.34 15.44
CA ASN A 79 -14.75 -0.98 15.44
C ASN A 79 -13.71 -2.09 15.55
N LEU A 80 -14.05 -3.18 16.26
CA LEU A 80 -13.20 -4.37 16.36
C LEU A 80 -13.14 -5.17 15.05
N GLY A 81 -14.18 -5.08 14.22
CA GLY A 81 -14.25 -5.69 12.89
C GLY A 81 -14.16 -4.64 11.78
N PHE A 82 -13.94 -5.11 10.56
CA PHE A 82 -13.94 -4.24 9.39
C PHE A 82 -15.37 -3.74 9.09
N ASP A 83 -15.52 -2.42 9.04
CA ASP A 83 -16.76 -1.73 8.71
C ASP A 83 -16.49 -0.75 7.56
N PRO A 84 -16.96 -1.02 6.34
CA PRO A 84 -16.70 -0.18 5.19
C PRO A 84 -17.39 1.19 5.27
N ASP A 85 -18.55 1.29 5.91
CA ASP A 85 -19.24 2.58 6.07
C ASP A 85 -18.49 3.48 7.04
N GLN A 86 -17.95 2.91 8.14
CA GLN A 86 -17.07 3.65 9.05
C GLN A 86 -15.78 4.07 8.34
N LEU A 87 -15.18 3.20 7.52
CA LEU A 87 -13.98 3.53 6.76
C LEU A 87 -14.25 4.75 5.85
N TRP A 88 -15.29 4.72 5.04
CA TRP A 88 -15.62 5.82 4.13
C TRP A 88 -16.00 7.11 4.87
N THR A 89 -16.66 6.98 6.02
CA THR A 89 -16.93 8.11 6.92
C THR A 89 -15.63 8.76 7.40
N GLN A 90 -14.61 7.97 7.78
CA GLN A 90 -13.30 8.50 8.15
C GLN A 90 -12.59 9.16 6.96
N VAL A 91 -12.67 8.55 5.78
CA VAL A 91 -12.10 9.13 4.54
C VAL A 91 -12.68 10.51 4.29
N GLN A 92 -14.00 10.65 4.30
CA GLN A 92 -14.70 11.90 4.08
C GLN A 92 -14.37 12.96 5.14
N ASN A 93 -14.50 12.60 6.42
CA ASN A 93 -14.38 13.54 7.54
C ASN A 93 -12.94 14.00 7.75
N LYS A 94 -11.96 13.14 7.51
CA LYS A 94 -10.53 13.44 7.71
C LYS A 94 -9.82 13.85 6.42
N LYS A 95 -10.55 13.87 5.29
CA LYS A 95 -9.98 14.13 3.96
C LYS A 95 -8.76 13.24 3.71
N ALA A 96 -8.95 11.94 3.94
CA ALA A 96 -7.87 10.98 3.80
C ALA A 96 -7.37 10.93 2.36
N THR A 97 -6.04 10.86 2.21
CA THR A 97 -5.36 10.78 0.91
C THR A 97 -5.02 9.34 0.53
N ASN A 98 -4.83 8.50 1.54
CA ASN A 98 -4.42 7.11 1.37
C ASN A 98 -5.36 6.17 2.13
N ILE A 99 -5.57 4.99 1.57
CA ILE A 99 -6.27 3.88 2.25
C ILE A 99 -5.41 2.64 2.12
N VAL A 100 -5.28 1.85 3.19
CA VAL A 100 -4.51 0.60 3.19
C VAL A 100 -5.40 -0.56 3.56
N ILE A 101 -5.43 -1.58 2.71
CA ILE A 101 -6.34 -2.74 2.79
C ILE A 101 -5.61 -4.06 2.50
N VAL A 102 -6.34 -5.17 2.59
CA VAL A 102 -5.85 -6.51 2.23
C VAL A 102 -6.83 -7.15 1.23
N GLY A 103 -6.59 -6.91 -0.06
CA GLY A 103 -7.27 -7.54 -1.19
C GLY A 103 -8.79 -7.42 -1.21
N ASP A 104 -9.40 -8.34 -1.89
CA ASP A 104 -10.86 -8.39 -2.10
C ASP A 104 -11.67 -8.54 -0.81
N ALA A 105 -11.09 -9.12 0.24
CA ALA A 105 -11.76 -9.26 1.52
C ALA A 105 -12.19 -7.90 2.12
N PHE A 106 -11.46 -6.85 1.80
CA PHE A 106 -11.75 -5.46 2.17
C PHE A 106 -12.35 -4.66 1.02
N ALA A 107 -11.80 -4.82 -0.18
CA ALA A 107 -12.16 -3.99 -1.32
C ALA A 107 -13.58 -4.25 -1.82
N LYS A 108 -14.09 -5.49 -1.78
CA LYS A 108 -15.48 -5.79 -2.16
C LYS A 108 -16.50 -5.11 -1.25
N PRO A 109 -16.46 -5.28 0.09
CA PRO A 109 -17.36 -4.55 0.97
C PRO A 109 -17.25 -3.03 0.84
N MET A 110 -16.04 -2.49 0.58
CA MET A 110 -15.83 -1.06 0.33
C MET A 110 -16.56 -0.60 -0.93
N LEU A 111 -16.44 -1.35 -2.04
CA LEU A 111 -17.14 -1.06 -3.29
C LEU A 111 -18.66 -1.15 -3.13
N ASP A 112 -19.14 -2.18 -2.44
CA ASP A 112 -20.57 -2.36 -2.16
C ASP A 112 -21.15 -1.18 -1.34
N ALA A 113 -20.39 -0.68 -0.36
CA ALA A 113 -20.79 0.48 0.43
C ALA A 113 -20.86 1.76 -0.43
N LEU A 114 -19.88 1.98 -1.33
CA LEU A 114 -19.94 3.12 -2.28
C LEU A 114 -21.15 3.03 -3.21
N ASN A 115 -21.40 1.85 -3.79
CA ASN A 115 -22.53 1.62 -4.68
C ASN A 115 -23.87 1.87 -3.98
N ARG A 116 -24.03 1.34 -2.76
CA ARG A 116 -25.22 1.53 -1.94
C ARG A 116 -25.43 3.02 -1.62
N ALA A 117 -24.40 3.69 -1.09
CA ALA A 117 -24.48 5.11 -0.72
C ALA A 117 -24.82 6.01 -1.93
N ALA A 118 -24.25 5.71 -3.11
CA ALA A 118 -24.56 6.43 -4.35
C ALA A 118 -26.02 6.21 -4.78
N SER A 119 -26.52 4.97 -4.69
CA SER A 119 -27.90 4.62 -5.03
C SER A 119 -28.92 5.29 -4.10
N ASP A 120 -28.58 5.45 -2.82
CA ASP A 120 -29.42 6.08 -1.80
C ASP A 120 -29.34 7.62 -1.82
N GLY A 121 -28.58 8.21 -2.75
CA GLY A 121 -28.36 9.66 -2.85
C GLY A 121 -27.48 10.26 -1.76
N ASN A 122 -26.77 9.43 -1.01
CA ASN A 122 -25.90 9.80 0.11
C ASN A 122 -24.44 9.43 -0.17
N ALA A 123 -23.95 9.69 -1.38
CA ALA A 123 -22.59 9.34 -1.80
C ALA A 123 -21.53 9.95 -0.87
N TYR A 124 -20.53 9.14 -0.50
CA TYR A 124 -19.38 9.62 0.25
C TYR A 124 -18.52 10.58 -0.58
N ASP A 125 -18.01 11.64 0.03
CA ASP A 125 -16.98 12.48 -0.58
C ASP A 125 -15.61 11.82 -0.43
N ILE A 126 -15.18 11.17 -1.49
CA ILE A 126 -13.88 10.50 -1.59
C ILE A 126 -12.88 11.26 -2.47
N SER A 127 -13.17 12.50 -2.80
CA SER A 127 -12.37 13.34 -3.72
C SER A 127 -10.93 13.57 -3.25
N SER A 128 -10.66 13.41 -1.95
CA SER A 128 -9.31 13.53 -1.39
C SER A 128 -8.43 12.29 -1.58
N VAL A 129 -9.01 11.14 -1.93
CA VAL A 129 -8.26 9.88 -2.04
C VAL A 129 -7.36 9.90 -3.27
N GLN A 130 -6.07 9.73 -3.07
CA GLN A 130 -5.05 9.68 -4.12
C GLN A 130 -4.63 8.25 -4.44
N VAL A 131 -4.61 7.38 -3.41
CA VAL A 131 -4.18 6.00 -3.57
C VAL A 131 -4.87 5.06 -2.57
N ILE A 132 -5.25 3.87 -3.07
CA ILE A 132 -5.56 2.72 -2.23
C ILE A 132 -4.43 1.71 -2.42
N ILE A 133 -3.83 1.27 -1.30
CA ILE A 133 -2.73 0.31 -1.27
C ILE A 133 -3.27 -1.01 -0.73
N SER A 134 -3.00 -2.09 -1.44
CA SER A 134 -3.34 -3.45 -1.02
C SER A 134 -2.11 -4.34 -0.99
N SER A 135 -2.07 -5.27 -0.07
CA SER A 135 -1.06 -6.33 -0.01
C SER A 135 -1.61 -7.57 0.71
N GLY A 136 -0.97 -8.71 0.49
CA GLY A 136 -1.19 -9.93 1.25
C GLY A 136 -2.12 -10.94 0.60
N VAL A 137 -3.20 -10.53 -0.04
CA VAL A 137 -4.09 -11.41 -0.82
C VAL A 137 -4.53 -10.76 -2.12
N MET A 138 -5.08 -11.56 -3.02
CA MET A 138 -5.51 -11.12 -4.35
C MET A 138 -6.51 -9.97 -4.28
N TRP A 139 -6.31 -9.00 -5.16
CA TRP A 139 -7.23 -7.92 -5.44
C TRP A 139 -7.66 -8.00 -6.91
N SER A 140 -8.92 -8.34 -7.15
CA SER A 140 -9.43 -8.64 -8.47
C SER A 140 -9.54 -7.40 -9.37
N ALA A 141 -9.37 -7.62 -10.68
CA ALA A 141 -9.49 -6.56 -11.68
C ALA A 141 -10.89 -5.93 -11.70
N GLU A 142 -11.93 -6.73 -11.50
CA GLU A 142 -13.33 -6.28 -11.47
C GLU A 142 -13.56 -5.26 -10.33
N VAL A 143 -13.09 -5.57 -9.12
CA VAL A 143 -13.24 -4.69 -7.96
C VAL A 143 -12.43 -3.40 -8.13
N LYS A 144 -11.21 -3.50 -8.66
CA LYS A 144 -10.38 -2.32 -9.00
C LYS A 144 -11.12 -1.40 -9.98
N GLN A 145 -11.68 -1.98 -11.04
CA GLN A 145 -12.44 -1.22 -12.02
C GLN A 145 -13.68 -0.55 -11.43
N GLY A 146 -14.41 -1.26 -10.56
CA GLY A 146 -15.57 -0.70 -9.85
C GLY A 146 -15.20 0.51 -8.98
N LEU A 147 -14.12 0.41 -8.21
CA LEU A 147 -13.63 1.53 -7.39
C LEU A 147 -13.25 2.75 -8.24
N LEU A 148 -12.61 2.55 -9.39
CA LEU A 148 -12.22 3.63 -10.31
C LEU A 148 -13.43 4.32 -10.99
N GLN A 149 -14.61 3.69 -11.02
CA GLN A 149 -15.83 4.37 -11.48
C GLN A 149 -16.25 5.49 -10.52
N HIS A 150 -16.06 5.30 -9.22
CA HIS A 150 -16.42 6.30 -8.21
C HIS A 150 -15.46 7.48 -8.13
N HIS A 151 -14.14 7.24 -8.26
CA HIS A 151 -13.14 8.29 -8.20
C HIS A 151 -11.88 7.90 -8.97
N ASP A 152 -11.24 8.90 -9.59
CA ASP A 152 -9.94 8.71 -10.24
C ASP A 152 -8.82 8.74 -9.20
N MET A 153 -8.18 7.58 -9.00
CA MET A 153 -7.15 7.37 -8.00
C MET A 153 -6.19 6.26 -8.46
N ARG A 154 -5.06 6.16 -7.81
CA ARG A 154 -4.13 5.04 -8.04
C ARG A 154 -4.53 3.85 -7.15
N LEU A 155 -4.63 2.67 -7.73
CA LEU A 155 -4.82 1.42 -7.01
C LEU A 155 -3.52 0.64 -7.08
N MET A 156 -2.78 0.62 -5.96
CA MET A 156 -1.47 -0.02 -5.85
C MET A 156 -1.61 -1.37 -5.17
N ASP A 157 -1.35 -2.42 -5.92
CA ASP A 157 -1.32 -3.80 -5.40
C ASP A 157 0.13 -4.21 -5.20
N THR A 158 0.52 -4.59 -3.99
CA THR A 158 1.90 -4.91 -3.63
C THR A 158 2.04 -6.39 -3.28
N MET A 159 3.04 -7.03 -3.86
CA MET A 159 3.43 -8.40 -3.56
C MET A 159 4.63 -8.35 -2.61
N GLY A 160 4.48 -8.98 -1.46
CA GLY A 160 5.55 -9.01 -0.46
C GLY A 160 5.18 -9.88 0.74
N SER A 161 6.14 -10.00 1.63
CA SER A 161 6.01 -10.65 2.93
C SER A 161 6.69 -9.79 3.99
N THR A 162 6.72 -10.27 5.24
CA THR A 162 7.45 -9.60 6.32
C THR A 162 8.96 -9.57 6.05
N GLU A 163 9.45 -10.44 5.17
CA GLU A 163 10.85 -10.52 4.76
C GLU A 163 11.23 -9.49 3.69
N GLY A 164 10.26 -8.92 2.99
CA GLY A 164 10.52 -7.86 2.01
C GLY A 164 9.46 -7.70 0.93
N GLY A 165 9.50 -6.57 0.25
CA GLY A 165 8.68 -6.29 -0.91
C GLY A 165 9.26 -6.90 -2.18
N MET A 166 8.45 -7.62 -2.93
CA MET A 166 8.89 -8.38 -4.10
C MET A 166 8.47 -7.71 -5.41
N GLY A 167 7.32 -7.05 -5.44
CA GLY A 167 6.81 -6.41 -6.63
C GLY A 167 5.57 -5.57 -6.37
N ALA A 168 5.18 -4.80 -7.37
CA ALA A 168 3.97 -4.02 -7.33
C ALA A 168 3.28 -3.93 -8.69
N SER A 169 2.00 -3.64 -8.68
CA SER A 169 1.26 -3.22 -9.86
C SER A 169 0.43 -1.99 -9.53
N VAL A 170 0.33 -1.07 -10.48
CA VAL A 170 -0.46 0.15 -10.33
C VAL A 170 -1.53 0.16 -11.40
N THR A 171 -2.78 0.30 -10.96
CA THR A 171 -3.95 0.44 -11.82
C THR A 171 -4.49 1.86 -11.70
N THR A 172 -4.82 2.45 -12.83
CA THR A 172 -5.51 3.75 -12.98
C THR A 172 -6.58 3.61 -14.05
N ARG A 173 -7.34 4.65 -14.33
CA ARG A 173 -8.29 4.66 -15.46
C ARG A 173 -7.60 4.44 -16.81
N ASP A 174 -6.39 5.00 -16.96
CA ASP A 174 -5.59 4.90 -18.20
C ASP A 174 -4.76 3.61 -18.30
N ASN A 175 -4.50 2.97 -17.16
CA ASN A 175 -3.79 1.69 -17.07
C ASN A 175 -4.72 0.63 -16.49
N PRO A 176 -5.42 -0.14 -17.36
CA PRO A 176 -6.47 -1.04 -16.93
C PRO A 176 -5.99 -2.13 -15.97
N PRO A 177 -6.87 -2.59 -15.08
CA PRO A 177 -6.51 -3.53 -14.04
C PRO A 177 -6.14 -4.90 -14.61
N ALA A 178 -5.09 -5.49 -14.02
CA ALA A 178 -4.77 -6.90 -14.20
C ALA A 178 -4.82 -7.60 -12.84
N THR A 179 -5.32 -8.84 -12.82
CA THR A 179 -5.32 -9.67 -11.62
C THR A 179 -3.97 -10.39 -11.52
N ALA A 180 -3.33 -10.31 -10.35
CA ALA A 180 -2.12 -11.05 -10.00
C ALA A 180 -0.93 -10.91 -10.99
N LYS A 181 -0.81 -9.73 -11.63
CA LYS A 181 0.35 -9.38 -12.44
C LYS A 181 1.14 -8.27 -11.77
N PHE A 182 2.41 -8.53 -11.50
CA PHE A 182 3.30 -7.61 -10.78
C PHE A 182 4.56 -7.36 -11.57
N SER A 183 5.04 -6.12 -11.54
CA SER A 183 6.42 -5.82 -11.91
C SER A 183 7.30 -6.09 -10.70
N LEU A 184 8.36 -6.89 -10.88
CA LEU A 184 9.30 -7.21 -9.80
C LEU A 184 10.11 -5.97 -9.42
N ASN A 185 10.37 -5.82 -8.11
CA ASN A 185 11.26 -4.77 -7.61
C ASN A 185 12.71 -5.01 -8.05
N PRO A 186 13.53 -3.94 -8.20
CA PRO A 186 14.96 -4.10 -8.46
C PRO A 186 15.63 -5.01 -7.41
N GLY A 187 16.44 -5.96 -7.86
CA GLY A 187 17.12 -6.93 -7.01
C GLY A 187 16.28 -8.16 -6.62
N VAL A 188 15.04 -8.25 -7.08
CA VAL A 188 14.24 -9.47 -6.97
C VAL A 188 14.55 -10.39 -8.13
N ILE A 189 14.81 -11.66 -7.85
CA ILE A 189 15.11 -12.71 -8.82
C ILE A 189 14.17 -13.89 -8.64
N VAL A 190 14.04 -14.71 -9.68
CA VAL A 190 13.35 -16.00 -9.61
C VAL A 190 14.37 -17.10 -9.82
N LEU A 191 14.44 -18.03 -8.87
CA LEU A 191 15.39 -19.15 -8.86
C LEU A 191 14.65 -20.45 -9.15
N ALA A 192 15.08 -21.19 -10.14
CA ALA A 192 14.65 -22.58 -10.34
C ALA A 192 15.21 -23.50 -9.25
N ASP A 193 14.68 -24.71 -9.15
CA ASP A 193 15.10 -25.69 -8.13
C ASP A 193 16.59 -26.09 -8.23
N ASP A 194 17.18 -25.98 -9.41
CA ASP A 194 18.60 -26.22 -9.67
C ASP A 194 19.50 -25.01 -9.40
N GLY A 195 18.93 -23.89 -8.94
CA GLY A 195 19.64 -22.65 -8.66
C GLY A 195 19.86 -21.73 -9.87
N GLU A 196 19.31 -22.07 -11.04
CA GLU A 196 19.33 -21.18 -12.21
C GLU A 196 18.48 -19.93 -11.97
N ILE A 197 19.02 -18.74 -12.27
CA ILE A 197 18.23 -17.51 -12.29
C ILE A 197 17.40 -17.47 -13.57
N LEU A 198 16.08 -17.49 -13.41
CA LEU A 198 15.14 -17.49 -14.52
C LEU A 198 15.00 -16.10 -15.13
N SER A 199 15.10 -16.03 -16.45
CA SER A 199 14.84 -14.79 -17.20
C SER A 199 13.34 -14.49 -17.28
N PRO A 200 12.94 -13.19 -17.39
CA PRO A 200 11.56 -12.83 -17.66
C PRO A 200 10.99 -13.56 -18.89
N GLY A 201 9.79 -14.13 -18.72
CA GLY A 201 9.15 -14.92 -19.78
C GLY A 201 9.50 -16.41 -19.79
N SER A 202 10.33 -16.90 -18.85
CA SER A 202 10.55 -18.32 -18.67
C SER A 202 9.24 -19.04 -18.32
N GLU A 203 9.03 -20.24 -18.92
CA GLU A 203 7.92 -21.13 -18.56
C GLU A 203 8.21 -21.95 -17.28
N LYS A 204 9.48 -21.94 -16.81
CA LYS A 204 9.85 -22.61 -15.57
C LYS A 204 9.26 -21.89 -14.35
N ILE A 205 8.85 -22.66 -13.36
CA ILE A 205 8.43 -22.17 -12.05
C ILE A 205 9.66 -22.11 -11.14
N GLY A 206 9.76 -21.10 -10.30
CA GLY A 206 10.86 -20.95 -9.35
C GLY A 206 10.46 -20.22 -8.07
N LEU A 207 11.40 -20.14 -7.14
CA LEU A 207 11.29 -19.41 -5.89
C LEU A 207 11.67 -17.95 -6.08
N ILE A 208 10.90 -17.03 -5.48
CA ILE A 208 11.23 -15.62 -5.48
C ILE A 208 12.28 -15.38 -4.40
N GLY A 209 13.42 -14.80 -4.80
CA GLY A 209 14.49 -14.36 -3.93
C GLY A 209 14.69 -12.85 -4.03
N THR A 210 15.16 -12.24 -2.95
CA THR A 210 15.53 -10.83 -2.91
C THR A 210 16.89 -10.67 -2.25
N SER A 211 17.58 -9.59 -2.62
CA SER A 211 18.89 -9.23 -2.06
C SER A 211 18.89 -7.77 -1.62
N GLY A 212 19.94 -7.37 -0.87
CA GLY A 212 20.12 -6.02 -0.37
C GLY A 212 19.60 -5.84 1.05
N LEU A 213 18.61 -4.97 1.27
CA LEU A 213 18.02 -4.73 2.60
C LEU A 213 17.06 -5.85 2.97
N VAL A 214 17.60 -6.92 3.52
CA VAL A 214 16.88 -8.12 3.95
C VAL A 214 16.95 -8.28 5.46
N PRO A 215 16.01 -9.03 6.09
CA PRO A 215 16.08 -9.34 7.51
C PRO A 215 17.39 -10.04 7.89
N VAL A 216 17.83 -9.83 9.13
CA VAL A 216 18.99 -10.54 9.67
C VAL A 216 18.68 -11.98 10.06
N GLY A 217 17.41 -12.35 10.12
CA GLY A 217 16.92 -13.68 10.46
C GLY A 217 15.59 -13.68 11.19
N TYR A 218 15.29 -14.78 11.83
CA TYR A 218 14.10 -14.97 12.65
C TYR A 218 14.47 -15.10 14.14
N TYR A 219 13.62 -14.49 14.98
CA TYR A 219 13.65 -14.69 16.42
C TYR A 219 12.85 -15.93 16.79
#